data_597c247762f3a3b9fa39ea858b5fe424
#
_entry.id   597c247762f3a3b9fa39ea858b5fe424
#
_cell.length_a   1.000
_cell.length_b   1.000
_cell.length_c   1.000
_cell.angle_alpha   90.00
_cell.angle_beta   90.00
_cell.angle_gamma   90.00
#
_symmetry.space_group_name_H-M   'P 1'
#
loop_
_entity.id
_entity.type
_entity.pdbx_description
1 polymer ?
#
loop_
_entity_poly.entity_id
_entity_poly.type
_entity_poly.pdbx_seq_one_letter_code
_entity_poly.pdbx_strand_id
1 'polypeptide(L)'
;GVLVEHYVSRETTASMAGNVYLGRVQNVLPSMEAAFVDIGRGRNAVLYAGEVNWDAANLEGKARKIENALKSGDSVLVQVTKDPIGHKGARLTSQISLPGRYLVSVPGGSMNGISRKLPDTERARLKAILKEVVPDSAGVIVRTAAEGASEEELTRDVERLKARWEDIEKKATHKGSGPQLLY
;
A
#
# COMPACT_ATOMS: atom_id res chain seq x y z
N GLY A 1 30.17 -1.49 23.02
CA GLY A 1 30.94 -0.41 22.50
C GLY A 1 30.12 0.52 21.63
N VAL A 2 30.82 1.40 20.99
CA VAL A 2 30.21 2.43 20.11
C VAL A 2 29.40 1.81 18.98
N LEU A 3 29.89 0.71 18.42
CA LEU A 3 29.18 0.01 17.33
C LEU A 3 27.84 -0.55 17.78
N VAL A 4 27.75 -1.03 19.01
CA VAL A 4 26.51 -1.57 19.56
C VAL A 4 25.50 -0.46 19.75
N GLU A 5 25.93 0.70 20.25
CA GLU A 5 25.06 1.84 20.41
C GLU A 5 24.52 2.34 19.09
N HIS A 6 25.37 2.41 18.06
CA HIS A 6 24.96 2.77 16.72
C HIS A 6 23.92 1.82 16.15
N TYR A 7 24.10 0.53 16.38
CA TYR A 7 23.18 -0.49 15.88
C TYR A 7 21.81 -0.35 16.53
N VAL A 8 21.77 -0.18 17.87
CA VAL A 8 20.53 0.01 18.61
C VAL A 8 19.81 1.28 18.14
N SER A 9 20.55 2.35 17.91
CA SER A 9 19.98 3.61 17.42
C SER A 9 19.33 3.43 16.04
N ARG A 10 19.92 2.65 15.15
CA ARG A 10 19.35 2.35 13.83
C ARG A 10 18.04 1.58 13.94
N GLU A 11 17.97 0.61 14.84
CA GLU A 11 16.74 -0.15 15.04
C GLU A 11 15.61 0.74 15.56
N THR A 12 15.90 1.62 16.47
CA THR A 12 14.89 2.53 17.04
C THR A 12 14.42 3.59 16.06
N THR A 13 15.20 3.87 15.02
CA THR A 13 14.86 4.85 13.99
C THR A 13 14.43 4.22 12.68
N ALA A 14 14.23 2.89 12.65
CA ALA A 14 13.80 2.20 11.45
C ALA A 14 12.47 2.76 10.93
N SER A 15 12.43 3.03 9.63
CA SER A 15 11.24 3.56 8.99
C SER A 15 10.11 2.53 8.95
N MET A 16 8.90 3.01 9.18
CA MET A 16 7.68 2.22 9.00
C MET A 16 7.08 2.41 7.62
N ALA A 17 7.58 3.36 6.83
CA ALA A 17 7.03 3.64 5.50
C ALA A 17 7.05 2.40 4.62
N GLY A 18 5.92 2.13 3.96
CA GLY A 18 5.75 0.94 3.15
C GLY A 18 5.15 -0.25 3.88
N ASN A 19 5.19 -0.27 5.21
CA ASN A 19 4.57 -1.35 5.98
C ASN A 19 3.05 -1.38 5.75
N VAL A 20 2.50 -2.59 5.67
CA VAL A 20 1.06 -2.82 5.51
C VAL A 20 0.50 -3.40 6.80
N TYR A 21 -0.56 -2.79 7.30
CA TYR A 21 -1.23 -3.21 8.53
C TYR A 21 -2.71 -3.49 8.28
N LEU A 22 -3.26 -4.41 9.06
CA LEU A 22 -4.68 -4.44 9.28
C LEU A 22 -4.93 -3.57 10.51
N GLY A 23 -5.48 -2.40 10.32
CA GLY A 23 -5.75 -1.44 11.40
C GLY A 23 -7.20 -1.47 11.83
N ARG A 24 -7.46 -0.81 12.95
CA ARG A 24 -8.84 -0.64 13.45
C ARG A 24 -9.14 0.85 13.58
N VAL A 25 -10.23 1.28 12.96
CA VAL A 25 -10.68 2.67 13.04
C VAL A 25 -11.07 2.99 14.48
N GLN A 26 -10.45 4.02 15.06
CA GLN A 26 -10.74 4.48 16.41
C GLN A 26 -11.76 5.59 16.40
N ASN A 27 -11.51 6.63 15.61
CA ASN A 27 -12.37 7.80 15.50
C ASN A 27 -12.45 8.24 14.05
N VAL A 28 -13.63 8.69 13.65
CA VAL A 28 -13.83 9.35 12.36
C VAL A 28 -14.12 10.82 12.65
N LEU A 29 -13.38 11.70 11.99
CA LEU A 29 -13.48 13.14 12.18
C LEU A 29 -13.92 13.81 10.86
N PRO A 30 -15.25 13.95 10.66
CA PRO A 30 -15.77 14.53 9.42
C PRO A 30 -15.25 15.94 9.13
N SER A 31 -15.06 16.77 10.16
CA SER A 31 -14.59 18.14 10.00
C SER A 31 -13.18 18.23 9.41
N MET A 32 -12.36 17.18 9.61
CA MET A 32 -11.01 17.09 9.09
C MET A 32 -10.93 16.21 7.85
N GLU A 33 -12.03 15.56 7.48
CA GLU A 33 -12.04 14.52 6.45
C GLU A 33 -10.93 13.50 6.69
N ALA A 34 -10.87 12.98 7.93
CA ALA A 34 -9.84 12.05 8.37
C ALA A 34 -10.39 11.03 9.36
N ALA A 35 -9.67 9.94 9.51
CA ALA A 35 -9.94 8.93 10.51
C ALA A 35 -8.65 8.60 11.25
N PHE A 36 -8.75 8.40 12.57
CA PHE A 36 -7.65 7.87 13.35
C PHE A 36 -7.75 6.35 13.37
N VAL A 37 -6.63 5.70 13.11
CA VAL A 37 -6.54 4.25 12.96
C VAL A 37 -5.48 3.70 13.89
N ASP A 38 -5.86 2.71 14.70
CA ASP A 38 -4.93 1.97 15.54
C ASP A 38 -4.24 0.90 14.68
N ILE A 39 -2.93 1.01 14.55
CA ILE A 39 -2.11 0.03 13.82
C ILE A 39 -1.27 -0.84 14.76
N GLY A 40 -1.53 -0.76 16.07
CA GLY A 40 -0.82 -1.55 17.08
C GLY A 40 0.55 -0.99 17.45
N ARG A 41 0.83 0.26 17.13
CA ARG A 41 2.14 0.90 17.35
C ARG A 41 2.05 2.14 18.24
N GLY A 42 1.31 2.04 19.32
CA GLY A 42 1.18 3.11 20.28
C GLY A 42 0.26 4.23 19.82
N ARG A 43 0.80 5.25 19.19
CA ARG A 43 0.01 6.39 18.72
C ARG A 43 -0.88 5.99 17.54
N ASN A 44 -2.12 6.48 17.52
CA ASN A 44 -3.00 6.28 16.38
C ASN A 44 -2.42 6.96 15.14
N ALA A 45 -2.54 6.26 14.01
CA ALA A 45 -2.16 6.79 12.71
C ALA A 45 -3.35 7.53 12.08
N VAL A 46 -3.10 8.27 11.02
CA VAL A 46 -4.11 9.11 10.36
C VAL A 46 -4.32 8.67 8.93
N LEU A 47 -5.60 8.45 8.57
CA LEU A 47 -6.01 8.17 7.20
C LEU A 47 -6.91 9.32 6.72
N TYR A 48 -6.42 10.09 5.75
CA TYR A 48 -7.18 11.18 5.17
C TYR A 48 -8.07 10.69 4.02
N ALA A 49 -9.17 11.39 3.78
CA ALA A 49 -10.14 11.04 2.75
C ALA A 49 -9.51 10.91 1.36
N GLY A 50 -8.51 11.73 1.05
CA GLY A 50 -7.81 11.66 -0.22
C GLY A 50 -7.03 10.36 -0.44
N GLU A 51 -6.76 9.62 0.62
CA GLU A 51 -6.02 8.36 0.58
C GLU A 51 -6.92 7.12 0.71
N VAL A 52 -8.22 7.32 0.81
CA VAL A 52 -9.17 6.20 0.89
C VAL A 52 -9.36 5.57 -0.49
N ASN A 53 -9.43 4.25 -0.54
CA ASN A 53 -9.78 3.55 -1.76
C ASN A 53 -11.30 3.57 -1.92
N TRP A 54 -11.81 4.61 -2.56
CA TRP A 54 -13.24 4.83 -2.72
C TRP A 54 -13.94 3.76 -3.57
N ASP A 55 -13.21 3.15 -4.49
CA ASP A 55 -13.77 2.07 -5.33
C ASP A 55 -14.09 0.83 -4.50
N ALA A 56 -13.28 0.56 -3.48
CA ALA A 56 -13.50 -0.56 -2.58
C ALA A 56 -14.52 -0.22 -1.50
N ALA A 57 -14.75 1.06 -1.21
CA ALA A 57 -15.75 1.49 -0.25
C ALA A 57 -17.15 1.40 -0.88
N ASN A 58 -18.04 0.66 -0.23
CA ASN A 58 -19.40 0.51 -0.74
C ASN A 58 -20.25 1.72 -0.35
N LEU A 59 -20.22 2.76 -1.16
CA LEU A 59 -20.90 4.02 -0.87
C LEU A 59 -22.41 3.99 -1.14
N GLU A 60 -22.88 3.07 -1.97
CA GLU A 60 -24.30 2.96 -2.34
C GLU A 60 -24.91 4.29 -2.81
N GLY A 61 -24.16 5.03 -3.61
CA GLY A 61 -24.59 6.33 -4.13
C GLY A 61 -24.35 7.52 -3.20
N LYS A 62 -23.79 7.28 -2.01
CA LYS A 62 -23.47 8.37 -1.08
C LYS A 62 -22.22 9.15 -1.53
N ALA A 63 -22.11 10.40 -1.05
CA ALA A 63 -20.95 11.22 -1.34
C ALA A 63 -19.65 10.66 -0.76
N ARG A 64 -18.52 11.00 -1.37
CA ARG A 64 -17.18 10.58 -0.91
C ARG A 64 -16.75 11.37 0.32
N LYS A 65 -17.43 11.14 1.43
CA LYS A 65 -17.09 11.71 2.73
C LYS A 65 -16.57 10.62 3.64
N ILE A 66 -15.61 10.95 4.49
CA ILE A 66 -14.93 9.96 5.33
C ILE A 66 -15.91 9.15 6.19
N GLU A 67 -16.94 9.80 6.72
CA GLU A 67 -17.95 9.15 7.57
C GLU A 67 -18.82 8.16 6.80
N ASN A 68 -18.86 8.26 5.47
CA ASN A 68 -19.59 7.30 4.63
C ASN A 68 -18.75 6.06 4.31
N ALA A 69 -17.44 6.16 4.40
CA ALA A 69 -16.53 5.06 4.08
C ALA A 69 -16.12 4.26 5.31
N LEU A 70 -15.93 4.91 6.44
CA LEU A 70 -15.35 4.31 7.64
C LEU A 70 -16.19 4.62 8.86
N LYS A 71 -16.25 3.64 9.77
CA LYS A 71 -16.91 3.78 11.08
C LYS A 71 -15.98 3.29 12.17
N SER A 72 -16.09 3.86 13.37
CA SER A 72 -15.33 3.40 14.52
C SER A 72 -15.54 1.91 14.74
N GLY A 73 -14.45 1.19 14.95
CA GLY A 73 -14.46 -0.25 15.13
C GLY A 73 -14.23 -1.04 13.84
N ASP A 74 -14.31 -0.40 12.68
CA ASP A 74 -14.04 -1.09 11.41
C ASP A 74 -12.58 -1.53 11.30
N SER A 75 -12.37 -2.70 10.73
CA SER A 75 -11.03 -3.14 10.32
C SER A 75 -10.75 -2.58 8.93
N VAL A 76 -9.56 -2.04 8.74
CA VAL A 76 -9.17 -1.45 7.46
C VAL A 76 -7.74 -1.84 7.11
N LEU A 77 -7.54 -2.20 5.85
CA LEU A 77 -6.21 -2.51 5.33
C LEU A 77 -5.53 -1.21 4.92
N VAL A 78 -4.37 -0.92 5.50
CA VAL A 78 -3.68 0.35 5.30
C VAL A 78 -2.18 0.15 5.14
N GLN A 79 -1.55 1.11 4.48
CA GLN A 79 -0.10 1.14 4.29
C GLN A 79 0.43 2.48 4.80
N VAL A 80 1.57 2.45 5.48
CA VAL A 80 2.20 3.66 5.99
C VAL A 80 2.89 4.39 4.84
N THR A 81 2.55 5.68 4.68
CA THR A 81 3.18 6.53 3.67
C THR A 81 4.21 7.48 4.28
N LYS A 82 4.01 7.85 5.55
CA LYS A 82 4.95 8.72 6.28
C LYS A 82 5.08 8.25 7.72
N ASP A 83 6.31 8.27 8.21
CA ASP A 83 6.61 7.92 9.60
C ASP A 83 6.02 8.92 10.58
N PRO A 84 5.78 8.49 11.83
CA PRO A 84 5.38 9.41 12.89
C PRO A 84 6.43 10.50 13.08
N ILE A 85 5.99 11.74 13.30
CA ILE A 85 6.87 12.88 13.54
C ILE A 85 6.36 13.65 14.75
N GLY A 86 7.21 13.81 15.76
CA GLY A 86 6.85 14.53 16.99
C GLY A 86 5.63 13.91 17.65
N HIS A 87 4.56 14.70 17.80
CA HIS A 87 3.31 14.23 18.38
C HIS A 87 2.33 13.65 17.36
N LYS A 88 2.66 13.75 16.06
CA LYS A 88 1.79 13.24 15.00
C LYS A 88 2.07 11.78 14.75
N GLY A 89 1.01 10.97 14.62
CA GLY A 89 1.11 9.57 14.25
C GLY A 89 1.46 9.39 12.79
N ALA A 90 1.72 8.14 12.40
CA ALA A 90 2.02 7.78 11.02
C ALA A 90 0.88 8.20 10.09
N ARG A 91 1.23 8.49 8.84
CA ARG A 91 0.25 8.78 7.80
C ARG A 91 0.00 7.54 6.98
N LEU A 92 -1.26 7.29 6.65
CA LEU A 92 -1.70 6.06 5.99
C LEU A 92 -2.34 6.32 4.64
N THR A 93 -2.37 5.26 3.83
CA THR A 93 -3.22 5.17 2.64
C THR A 93 -3.92 3.82 2.64
N SER A 94 -5.12 3.74 2.07
CA SER A 94 -5.77 2.46 1.81
C SER A 94 -5.57 1.99 0.37
N GLN A 95 -4.84 2.75 -0.42
CA GLN A 95 -4.43 2.37 -1.77
C GLN A 95 -3.08 1.68 -1.70
N ILE A 96 -3.11 0.38 -1.47
CA ILE A 96 -1.90 -0.41 -1.23
C ILE A 96 -1.05 -0.51 -2.50
N SER A 97 0.27 -0.37 -2.36
CA SER A 97 1.21 -0.60 -3.44
C SER A 97 2.34 -1.52 -2.97
N LEU A 98 2.68 -2.49 -3.81
CA LEU A 98 3.72 -3.49 -3.49
C LEU A 98 4.86 -3.35 -4.49
N PRO A 99 6.03 -2.86 -4.06
CA PRO A 99 7.16 -2.71 -4.96
C PRO A 99 7.85 -4.04 -5.23
N GLY A 100 8.00 -4.37 -6.51
CA GLY A 100 8.82 -5.47 -6.96
C GLY A 100 10.17 -4.95 -7.46
N ARG A 101 10.91 -5.81 -8.14
CA ARG A 101 12.20 -5.46 -8.72
C ARG A 101 12.04 -4.51 -9.91
N TYR A 102 11.10 -4.79 -10.79
CA TYR A 102 10.84 -4.05 -12.02
C TYR A 102 9.52 -3.30 -12.03
N LEU A 103 8.58 -3.77 -11.24
CA LEU A 103 7.20 -3.32 -11.26
C LEU A 103 6.73 -2.94 -9.85
N VAL A 104 5.72 -2.08 -9.80
CA VAL A 104 4.96 -1.84 -8.58
C VAL A 104 3.55 -2.31 -8.83
N SER A 105 3.05 -3.23 -8.01
CA SER A 105 1.68 -3.70 -8.08
C SER A 105 0.77 -2.81 -7.24
N VAL A 106 -0.36 -2.40 -7.82
CA VAL A 106 -1.41 -1.67 -7.10
C VAL A 106 -2.67 -2.53 -7.13
N PRO A 107 -2.83 -3.42 -6.14
CA PRO A 107 -3.98 -4.33 -6.12
C PRO A 107 -5.30 -3.55 -6.11
N GLY A 108 -6.25 -3.98 -6.93
CA GLY A 108 -7.54 -3.30 -7.08
C GLY A 108 -7.48 -2.02 -7.89
N GLY A 109 -6.29 -1.62 -8.34
CA GLY A 109 -6.15 -0.48 -9.23
C GLY A 109 -6.47 -0.85 -10.68
N SER A 110 -6.95 0.12 -11.44
CA SER A 110 -7.24 -0.06 -12.87
C SER A 110 -6.22 0.61 -13.76
N MET A 111 -5.27 1.35 -13.18
CA MET A 111 -4.29 2.12 -13.94
C MET A 111 -3.00 1.34 -14.14
N ASN A 112 -2.58 1.25 -15.41
CA ASN A 112 -1.25 0.77 -15.77
C ASN A 112 -0.43 1.97 -16.24
N GLY A 113 0.75 2.12 -15.67
CA GLY A 113 1.66 3.20 -16.02
C GLY A 113 3.03 2.66 -16.36
N ILE A 114 3.75 3.35 -17.24
CA ILE A 114 5.13 3.03 -17.58
C ILE A 114 5.96 4.29 -17.41
N SER A 115 7.10 4.19 -16.74
CA SER A 115 7.96 5.33 -16.48
C SER A 115 8.27 6.10 -17.78
N ARG A 116 8.09 7.41 -17.74
CA ARG A 116 8.39 8.30 -18.88
C ARG A 116 9.90 8.43 -19.13
N LYS A 117 10.72 8.01 -18.19
CA LYS A 117 12.18 8.03 -18.34
C LYS A 117 12.68 6.92 -19.26
N LEU A 118 11.84 5.94 -19.57
CA LEU A 118 12.19 4.87 -20.49
C LEU A 118 12.05 5.32 -21.95
N PRO A 119 12.96 4.85 -22.85
CA PRO A 119 12.82 5.12 -24.28
C PRO A 119 11.50 4.59 -24.86
N ASP A 120 10.98 5.23 -25.90
CA ASP A 120 9.71 4.85 -26.51
C ASP A 120 9.68 3.40 -26.99
N THR A 121 10.81 2.89 -27.52
CA THR A 121 10.93 1.49 -27.95
C THR A 121 10.76 0.53 -26.78
N GLU A 122 11.37 0.84 -25.65
CA GLU A 122 11.23 0.04 -24.42
C GLU A 122 9.81 0.12 -23.87
N ARG A 123 9.23 1.32 -23.87
CA ARG A 123 7.85 1.48 -23.40
C ARG A 123 6.88 0.63 -24.21
N ALA A 124 7.04 0.60 -25.54
CA ALA A 124 6.20 -0.22 -26.42
C ALA A 124 6.42 -1.71 -26.16
N ARG A 125 7.68 -2.13 -25.99
CA ARG A 125 8.02 -3.54 -25.70
C ARG A 125 7.42 -4.00 -24.38
N LEU A 126 7.60 -3.20 -23.32
CA LEU A 126 7.09 -3.52 -21.99
C LEU A 126 5.58 -3.55 -21.95
N LYS A 127 4.93 -2.62 -22.64
CA LYS A 127 3.47 -2.59 -22.74
C LYS A 127 2.93 -3.88 -23.38
N ALA A 128 3.57 -4.37 -24.44
CA ALA A 128 3.17 -5.60 -25.09
C ALA A 128 3.32 -6.81 -24.18
N ILE A 129 4.43 -6.90 -23.44
CA ILE A 129 4.67 -7.98 -22.48
C ILE A 129 3.61 -7.95 -21.35
N LEU A 130 3.35 -6.78 -20.79
CA LEU A 130 2.43 -6.64 -19.68
C LEU A 130 0.99 -7.04 -20.04
N LYS A 131 0.56 -6.82 -21.27
CA LYS A 131 -0.76 -7.26 -21.72
C LYS A 131 -0.95 -8.76 -21.58
N GLU A 132 0.12 -9.53 -21.74
CA GLU A 132 0.06 -10.99 -21.66
C GLU A 132 0.23 -11.52 -20.24
N VAL A 133 1.06 -10.87 -19.42
CA VAL A 133 1.44 -11.39 -18.11
C VAL A 133 0.67 -10.80 -16.94
N VAL A 134 0.05 -9.64 -17.11
CA VAL A 134 -0.69 -8.96 -16.03
C VAL A 134 -2.19 -9.19 -16.21
N PRO A 135 -2.89 -9.69 -15.17
CA PRO A 135 -4.35 -9.83 -15.23
C PRO A 135 -5.02 -8.45 -15.37
N ASP A 136 -6.15 -8.41 -16.07
CA ASP A 136 -6.92 -7.18 -16.28
C ASP A 136 -7.38 -6.52 -14.97
N SER A 137 -7.49 -7.31 -13.90
CA SER A 137 -7.95 -6.83 -12.60
C SER A 137 -6.86 -6.20 -11.75
N ALA A 138 -5.62 -6.17 -12.21
CA ALA A 138 -4.49 -5.66 -11.44
C ALA A 138 -3.90 -4.40 -12.08
N GLY A 139 -3.64 -3.38 -11.27
CA GLY A 139 -2.88 -2.21 -11.69
C GLY A 139 -1.38 -2.46 -11.53
N VAL A 140 -0.60 -2.01 -12.49
CA VAL A 140 0.86 -2.17 -12.46
C VAL A 140 1.54 -0.89 -12.96
N ILE A 141 2.58 -0.48 -12.24
CA ILE A 141 3.44 0.63 -12.64
C ILE A 141 4.82 0.07 -12.97
N VAL A 142 5.31 0.33 -14.18
CA VAL A 142 6.63 -0.14 -14.62
C VAL A 142 7.69 0.88 -14.24
N ARG A 143 8.71 0.41 -13.53
CA ARG A 143 9.81 1.25 -13.07
C ARG A 143 10.89 1.32 -14.15
N THR A 144 11.76 2.35 -14.05
CA THR A 144 12.91 2.49 -14.96
C THR A 144 13.85 1.30 -14.92
N ALA A 145 13.92 0.62 -13.78
CA ALA A 145 14.73 -0.60 -13.61
C ALA A 145 14.32 -1.74 -14.55
N ALA A 146 13.12 -1.65 -15.16
CA ALA A 146 12.64 -2.65 -16.11
C ALA A 146 13.30 -2.55 -17.49
N GLU A 147 14.09 -1.50 -17.75
CA GLU A 147 14.80 -1.38 -19.01
C GLU A 147 15.68 -2.60 -19.25
N GLY A 148 15.52 -3.25 -20.40
CA GLY A 148 16.26 -4.46 -20.74
C GLY A 148 15.81 -5.72 -20.06
N ALA A 149 14.82 -5.67 -19.18
CA ALA A 149 14.31 -6.86 -18.51
C ALA A 149 13.60 -7.79 -19.51
N SER A 150 13.81 -9.10 -19.36
CA SER A 150 13.18 -10.11 -20.21
C SER A 150 11.73 -10.35 -19.81
N GLU A 151 10.96 -10.96 -20.69
CA GLU A 151 9.60 -11.39 -20.39
C GLU A 151 9.57 -12.32 -19.18
N GLU A 152 10.53 -13.25 -19.09
CA GLU A 152 10.63 -14.16 -17.95
C GLU A 152 10.87 -13.44 -16.64
N GLU A 153 11.74 -12.44 -16.64
CA GLU A 153 12.03 -11.65 -15.45
C GLU A 153 10.81 -10.86 -14.99
N LEU A 154 10.08 -10.28 -15.94
CA LEU A 154 8.85 -9.53 -15.64
C LEU A 154 7.75 -10.47 -15.14
N THR A 155 7.62 -11.65 -15.73
CA THR A 155 6.65 -12.65 -15.29
C THR A 155 6.92 -13.09 -13.86
N ARG A 156 8.18 -13.32 -13.49
CA ARG A 156 8.56 -13.69 -12.12
C ARG A 156 8.20 -12.57 -11.14
N ASP A 157 8.41 -11.32 -11.54
CA ASP A 157 8.09 -10.18 -10.70
C ASP A 157 6.57 -10.10 -10.46
N VAL A 158 5.77 -10.25 -11.51
CA VAL A 158 4.31 -10.27 -11.41
C VAL A 158 3.84 -11.40 -10.49
N GLU A 159 4.35 -12.62 -10.68
CA GLU A 159 3.98 -13.76 -9.86
C GLU A 159 4.34 -13.59 -8.40
N ARG A 160 5.53 -13.03 -8.13
CA ARG A 160 5.99 -12.76 -6.76
C ARG A 160 5.09 -11.73 -6.07
N LEU A 161 4.74 -10.66 -6.77
CA LEU A 161 3.86 -9.62 -6.23
C LEU A 161 2.44 -10.14 -6.01
N LYS A 162 1.95 -10.97 -6.93
CA LYS A 162 0.65 -11.61 -6.80
C LYS A 162 0.60 -12.51 -5.56
N ALA A 163 1.61 -13.34 -5.37
CA ALA A 163 1.70 -14.22 -4.20
C ALA A 163 1.76 -13.41 -2.89
N ARG A 164 2.49 -12.31 -2.89
CA ARG A 164 2.58 -11.42 -1.73
C ARG A 164 1.25 -10.79 -1.39
N TRP A 165 0.52 -10.34 -2.41
CA TRP A 165 -0.81 -9.77 -2.20
C TRP A 165 -1.80 -10.81 -1.67
N GLU A 166 -1.79 -12.01 -2.22
CA GLU A 166 -2.63 -13.12 -1.74
C GLU A 166 -2.35 -13.45 -0.28
N ASP A 167 -1.09 -13.43 0.13
CA ASP A 167 -0.70 -13.64 1.52
C ASP A 167 -1.24 -12.54 2.43
N ILE A 168 -1.15 -11.29 2.00
CA ILE A 168 -1.69 -10.14 2.75
C ILE A 168 -3.20 -10.28 2.90
N GLU A 169 -3.93 -10.58 1.83
CA GLU A 169 -5.37 -10.78 1.86
C GLU A 169 -5.78 -11.91 2.80
N LYS A 170 -5.06 -13.00 2.76
CA LYS A 170 -5.32 -14.16 3.61
C LYS A 170 -5.15 -13.80 5.09
N LYS A 171 -4.10 -13.08 5.43
CA LYS A 171 -3.89 -12.62 6.81
C LYS A 171 -4.93 -11.60 7.23
N ALA A 172 -5.36 -10.73 6.33
CA ALA A 172 -6.36 -9.71 6.60
C ALA A 172 -7.75 -10.29 6.88
N THR A 173 -8.06 -11.46 6.34
CA THR A 173 -9.35 -12.12 6.57
C THR A 173 -9.37 -12.96 7.85
N HIS A 174 -8.23 -13.11 8.52
CA HIS A 174 -8.14 -13.86 9.76
C HIS A 174 -8.84 -13.10 10.88
N LYS A 175 -9.93 -13.66 11.38
CA LYS A 175 -10.75 -13.01 12.41
C LYS A 175 -10.12 -13.11 13.80
N GLY A 176 -10.38 -12.11 14.62
CA GLY A 176 -10.20 -12.17 16.07
C GLY A 176 -8.96 -11.54 16.62
N SER A 177 -8.05 -11.10 15.79
CA SER A 177 -6.88 -10.38 16.26
C SER A 177 -7.10 -8.88 16.08
N GLY A 178 -6.58 -8.11 17.01
CA GLY A 178 -6.57 -6.66 16.89
C GLY A 178 -5.64 -6.21 15.75
N PRO A 179 -5.23 -4.94 15.78
CA PRO A 179 -4.33 -4.41 14.76
C PRO A 179 -3.06 -5.24 14.62
N GLN A 180 -2.66 -5.54 13.37
CA GLN A 180 -1.51 -6.40 13.12
C GLN A 180 -0.74 -6.01 11.86
N LEU A 181 0.55 -6.21 11.90
CA LEU A 181 1.45 -6.02 10.77
C LEU A 181 1.29 -7.19 9.79
N LEU A 182 1.03 -6.90 8.52
CA LEU A 182 0.86 -7.91 7.47
C LEU A 182 2.04 -8.00 6.51
N TYR A 183 2.80 -6.90 6.40
CA TYR A 183 3.94 -6.87 5.47
C TYR A 183 4.95 -5.78 5.84
#